data_0ab57ba14c2c163145b496ecfdf0346a
#
_entry.id   0ab57ba14c2c163145b496ecfdf0346a
#
_cell.length_a   1.000
_cell.length_b   1.000
_cell.length_c   1.000
_cell.angle_alpha   90.00
_cell.angle_beta   90.00
_cell.angle_gamma   90.00
#
_symmetry.space_group_name_H-M   'P 1'
#
loop_
_entity.id
_entity.type
_entity.pdbx_description
1 polymer ?
#
loop_
_entity_poly.entity_id
_entity_poly.type
_entity_poly.pdbx_seq_one_letter_code
_entity_poly.pdbx_strand_id
1 'polypeptide(L)'
;MKHEIGLRGVCLRAAEEGDGRTLEGVAVPYDSIISTWDGAETFDPDCVFEESESAKLCYQHGELIGRITNAEPQTDGLHITAHISDTQRGRDVVALLRDGALDSLSVGFVPIEDETDKQGVTHRRRVRLLEVSVVSWPTYEAAKITSQRAADGTHEKVSETGNQKGTSMDNDEITEKLNGIMDEQRSLKAAIAKTGN
;
A
#
# COMPACT_ATOMS: atom_id res chain seq x y z
N MET A 1 -7.53 -14.24 14.73
CA MET A 1 -6.86 -12.93 14.75
C MET A 1 -7.73 -11.98 13.96
N LYS A 2 -8.24 -10.93 14.59
CA LYS A 2 -9.13 -9.96 13.96
C LYS A 2 -8.30 -9.01 13.11
N HIS A 3 -8.54 -8.95 11.82
CA HIS A 3 -8.06 -7.86 10.98
C HIS A 3 -9.04 -6.70 11.15
N GLU A 4 -8.67 -5.68 11.90
CA GLU A 4 -9.35 -4.39 11.86
C GLU A 4 -8.79 -3.59 10.68
N ILE A 5 -9.65 -3.35 9.69
CA ILE A 5 -9.34 -2.41 8.60
C ILE A 5 -9.66 -1.01 9.12
N GLY A 6 -8.65 -0.31 9.60
CA GLY A 6 -8.75 1.07 10.06
C GLY A 6 -8.46 2.05 8.94
N LEU A 7 -9.49 2.65 8.37
CA LEU A 7 -9.37 3.78 7.44
C LEU A 7 -9.10 5.07 8.22
N ARG A 8 -7.90 5.62 8.11
CA ARG A 8 -7.62 7.00 8.55
C ARG A 8 -7.05 7.79 7.39
N GLY A 9 -7.79 8.83 7.00
CA GLY A 9 -7.42 9.75 5.94
C GLY A 9 -6.17 10.57 6.28
N VAL A 10 -5.30 10.74 5.30
CA VAL A 10 -4.14 11.63 5.33
C VAL A 10 -4.44 12.86 4.48
N CYS A 11 -4.12 14.02 5.05
CA CYS A 11 -4.36 15.34 4.48
C CYS A 11 -3.52 15.56 3.21
N LEU A 12 -4.18 15.82 2.08
CA LEU A 12 -3.55 16.17 0.82
C LEU A 12 -2.99 17.59 0.86
N ARG A 13 -1.71 17.79 0.53
CA ARG A 13 -1.17 19.09 0.12
C ARG A 13 -1.18 19.18 -1.39
N ALA A 14 -1.82 20.22 -1.90
CA ALA A 14 -1.81 20.56 -3.31
C ALA A 14 -0.38 20.91 -3.74
N ALA A 15 0.10 20.26 -4.79
CA ALA A 15 1.35 20.59 -5.44
C ALA A 15 1.07 21.31 -6.78
N GLU A 16 1.85 22.36 -7.02
CA GLU A 16 1.72 23.25 -8.18
C GLU A 16 2.00 22.54 -9.51
N GLU A 17 1.39 23.04 -10.57
CA GLU A 17 1.46 22.72 -12.01
C GLU A 17 2.24 21.48 -12.47
N GLY A 18 1.56 20.53 -13.09
CA GLY A 18 2.14 19.32 -13.68
C GLY A 18 1.22 18.65 -14.70
N ASP A 19 1.73 17.66 -15.42
CA ASP A 19 1.03 16.90 -16.48
C ASP A 19 0.00 15.88 -15.95
N GLY A 20 -0.32 15.91 -14.66
CA GLY A 20 -1.22 14.97 -14.00
C GLY A 20 -0.63 13.57 -13.76
N ARG A 21 0.66 13.41 -14.03
CA ARG A 21 1.37 12.14 -13.99
C ARG A 21 2.39 12.05 -12.87
N THR A 22 2.53 13.10 -12.07
CA THR A 22 3.38 13.09 -10.88
C THR A 22 2.55 12.70 -9.68
N LEU A 23 3.05 11.73 -8.95
CA LEU A 23 2.45 11.25 -7.72
C LEU A 23 3.46 11.40 -6.58
N GLU A 24 2.98 11.73 -5.38
CA GLU A 24 3.77 11.80 -4.16
C GLU A 24 3.09 10.99 -3.07
N GLY A 25 3.87 10.40 -2.19
CA GLY A 25 3.31 9.61 -1.10
C GLY A 25 4.36 9.06 -0.15
N VAL A 26 3.86 8.47 0.94
CA VAL A 26 4.66 7.67 1.87
C VAL A 26 4.66 6.24 1.36
N ALA A 27 5.80 5.78 0.86
CA ALA A 27 5.94 4.42 0.33
C ALA A 27 6.18 3.40 1.45
N VAL A 28 6.95 3.79 2.48
CA VAL A 28 7.28 2.95 3.63
C VAL A 28 7.07 3.77 4.89
N PRO A 29 6.01 3.53 5.67
CA PRO A 29 5.85 4.12 7.01
C PRO A 29 6.79 3.45 8.00
N TYR A 30 7.40 4.23 8.91
CA TYR A 30 8.24 3.72 9.97
C TYR A 30 7.43 3.28 11.20
N ASP A 31 8.04 2.44 12.03
CA ASP A 31 7.47 1.95 13.29
C ASP A 31 6.07 1.32 13.17
N SER A 32 5.69 0.94 11.96
CA SER A 32 4.42 0.26 11.66
C SER A 32 4.64 -1.24 11.59
N ILE A 33 4.27 -1.97 12.65
CA ILE A 33 4.38 -3.43 12.67
C ILE A 33 3.24 -4.04 11.86
N ILE A 34 3.60 -4.86 10.88
CA ILE A 34 2.67 -5.65 10.08
C ILE A 34 2.93 -7.14 10.25
N SER A 35 1.91 -7.94 9.97
CA SER A 35 2.04 -9.40 9.89
C SER A 35 2.07 -9.82 8.43
N THR A 36 3.16 -10.44 8.02
CA THR A 36 3.33 -11.04 6.70
C THR A 36 3.27 -12.57 6.81
N TRP A 37 3.34 -13.27 5.69
CA TRP A 37 3.40 -14.74 5.69
C TRP A 37 4.71 -15.28 6.32
N ASP A 38 5.78 -14.47 6.35
CA ASP A 38 7.08 -14.80 6.96
C ASP A 38 7.18 -14.43 8.45
N GLY A 39 6.20 -13.70 8.99
CA GLY A 39 6.20 -13.22 10.38
C GLY A 39 5.86 -11.74 10.49
N ALA A 40 6.09 -11.18 11.67
CA ALA A 40 5.91 -9.75 11.90
C ALA A 40 7.16 -8.97 11.46
N GLU A 41 6.96 -7.83 10.80
CA GLU A 41 8.06 -6.95 10.40
C GLU A 41 7.71 -5.47 10.57
N THR A 42 8.74 -4.64 10.64
CA THR A 42 8.66 -3.18 10.62
C THR A 42 9.90 -2.60 9.98
N PHE A 43 9.80 -1.37 9.46
CA PHE A 43 10.95 -0.56 9.07
C PHE A 43 11.28 0.41 10.18
N ASP A 44 12.53 0.46 10.57
CA ASP A 44 13.01 1.40 11.58
C ASP A 44 13.23 2.80 10.97
N PRO A 45 13.15 3.87 11.78
CA PRO A 45 13.36 5.23 11.29
C PRO A 45 14.74 5.51 10.69
N ASP A 46 15.73 4.70 11.03
CA ASP A 46 17.10 4.76 10.51
C ASP A 46 17.38 3.73 9.40
N CYS A 47 16.35 3.09 8.86
CA CYS A 47 16.48 2.15 7.77
C CYS A 47 17.12 2.79 6.53
N VAL A 48 18.16 2.14 6.00
CA VAL A 48 18.83 2.57 4.78
C VAL A 48 18.18 1.92 3.56
N PHE A 49 17.70 2.75 2.64
CA PHE A 49 17.11 2.31 1.36
C PHE A 49 18.14 2.46 0.24
N GLU A 50 18.83 1.37 -0.09
CA GLU A 50 19.76 1.36 -1.22
C GLU A 50 19.01 1.38 -2.56
N GLU A 51 19.60 2.03 -3.56
CA GLU A 51 19.10 2.13 -4.94
C GLU A 51 17.67 2.72 -5.07
N SER A 52 17.19 3.46 -4.07
CA SER A 52 15.82 4.00 -4.03
C SER A 52 15.48 4.90 -5.24
N GLU A 53 16.44 5.70 -5.74
CA GLU A 53 16.26 6.56 -6.93
C GLU A 53 16.18 5.76 -8.24
N SER A 54 16.69 4.53 -8.26
CA SER A 54 16.63 3.64 -9.43
C SER A 54 15.43 2.68 -9.38
N ALA A 55 14.69 2.66 -8.28
CA ALA A 55 13.51 1.84 -8.10
C ALA A 55 12.45 2.15 -9.17
N LYS A 56 11.68 1.14 -9.54
CA LYS A 56 10.65 1.26 -10.58
C LYS A 56 9.32 1.68 -9.96
N LEU A 57 8.51 2.42 -10.72
CA LEU A 57 7.11 2.60 -10.38
C LEU A 57 6.30 1.54 -11.11
N CYS A 58 5.61 0.70 -10.34
CA CYS A 58 4.80 -0.39 -10.86
C CYS A 58 3.31 -0.24 -10.50
N TYR A 59 2.48 -1.07 -11.09
CA TYR A 59 1.09 -1.30 -10.74
C TYR A 59 0.93 -2.75 -10.29
N GLN A 60 0.36 -2.97 -9.10
CA GLN A 60 0.07 -4.29 -8.52
C GLN A 60 1.30 -5.23 -8.52
N HIS A 61 2.49 -4.72 -8.22
CA HIS A 61 3.77 -5.45 -8.16
C HIS A 61 4.20 -6.17 -9.45
N GLY A 62 3.55 -5.87 -10.59
CA GLY A 62 3.79 -6.62 -11.83
C GLY A 62 4.01 -5.74 -13.06
N GLU A 63 3.19 -4.71 -13.25
CA GLU A 63 3.24 -3.92 -14.47
C GLU A 63 4.03 -2.62 -14.27
N LEU A 64 5.07 -2.42 -15.07
CA LEU A 64 5.84 -1.18 -15.07
C LEU A 64 4.99 -0.02 -15.61
N ILE A 65 4.79 1.01 -14.81
CA ILE A 65 4.02 2.20 -15.18
C ILE A 65 4.82 3.50 -15.14
N GLY A 66 6.05 3.49 -14.61
CA GLY A 66 6.84 4.71 -14.51
C GLY A 66 8.15 4.54 -13.74
N ARG A 67 8.61 5.61 -13.12
CA ARG A 67 9.87 5.66 -12.38
C ARG A 67 9.75 6.52 -11.13
N ILE A 68 10.57 6.23 -10.14
CA ILE A 68 10.80 7.12 -8.99
C ILE A 68 11.68 8.29 -9.48
N THR A 69 11.34 9.49 -9.10
CA THR A 69 12.09 10.72 -9.41
C THR A 69 12.76 11.32 -8.20
N ASN A 70 12.24 11.03 -7.01
CA ASN A 70 12.85 11.35 -5.72
C ASN A 70 12.43 10.32 -4.67
N ALA A 71 13.32 9.98 -3.76
CA ALA A 71 13.03 9.13 -2.60
C ALA A 71 13.81 9.67 -1.40
N GLU A 72 13.09 10.16 -0.41
CA GLU A 72 13.65 10.89 0.73
C GLU A 72 13.13 10.32 2.04
N PRO A 73 14.01 9.77 2.91
CA PRO A 73 13.66 9.42 4.27
C PRO A 73 13.25 10.67 5.06
N GLN A 74 12.07 10.63 5.68
CA GLN A 74 11.57 11.67 6.58
C GLN A 74 11.28 11.06 7.96
N THR A 75 10.72 11.83 8.88
CA THR A 75 10.51 11.37 10.26
C THR A 75 9.46 10.28 10.41
N ASP A 76 8.53 10.18 9.49
CA ASP A 76 7.39 9.25 9.49
C ASP A 76 7.50 8.12 8.47
N GLY A 77 8.52 8.18 7.58
CA GLY A 77 8.68 7.16 6.57
C GLY A 77 9.56 7.54 5.39
N LEU A 78 9.66 6.65 4.41
CA LEU A 78 10.24 6.93 3.10
C LEU A 78 9.21 7.62 2.22
N HIS A 79 9.42 8.91 1.97
CA HIS A 79 8.62 9.70 1.03
C HIS A 79 9.16 9.55 -0.38
N ILE A 80 8.27 9.41 -1.35
CA ILE A 80 8.65 9.33 -2.76
C ILE A 80 7.92 10.36 -3.62
N THR A 81 8.59 10.79 -4.67
CA THR A 81 7.97 11.40 -5.83
C THR A 81 8.19 10.49 -7.03
N ALA A 82 7.17 10.26 -7.81
CA ALA A 82 7.22 9.36 -8.95
C ALA A 82 6.53 9.96 -10.17
N HIS A 83 6.99 9.57 -11.37
CA HIS A 83 6.38 9.95 -12.63
C HIS A 83 5.77 8.75 -13.34
N ILE A 84 4.46 8.84 -13.67
CA ILE A 84 3.73 7.83 -14.42
C ILE A 84 3.93 8.08 -15.91
N SER A 85 4.44 7.10 -16.63
CA SER A 85 4.70 7.16 -18.06
C SER A 85 3.40 7.20 -18.90
N ASP A 86 3.45 7.84 -20.09
CA ASP A 86 2.32 7.92 -20.99
C ASP A 86 2.10 6.64 -21.80
N THR A 87 1.87 5.55 -21.10
CA THR A 87 1.44 4.26 -21.65
C THR A 87 -0.07 4.10 -21.48
N GLN A 88 -0.66 3.09 -22.13
CA GLN A 88 -2.08 2.78 -21.89
C GLN A 88 -2.33 2.48 -20.42
N ARG A 89 -1.51 1.61 -19.79
CA ARG A 89 -1.65 1.29 -18.37
C ARG A 89 -1.43 2.52 -17.48
N GLY A 90 -0.47 3.38 -17.82
CA GLY A 90 -0.24 4.62 -17.07
C GLY A 90 -1.46 5.52 -17.08
N ARG A 91 -2.14 5.68 -18.24
CA ARG A 91 -3.40 6.43 -18.35
C ARG A 91 -4.54 5.83 -17.54
N ASP A 92 -4.68 4.49 -17.56
CA ASP A 92 -5.68 3.78 -16.77
C ASP A 92 -5.47 4.00 -15.27
N VAL A 93 -4.21 3.89 -14.80
CA VAL A 93 -3.86 4.13 -13.38
C VAL A 93 -4.12 5.58 -12.98
N VAL A 94 -3.76 6.56 -13.83
CA VAL A 94 -4.07 7.99 -13.58
C VAL A 94 -5.57 8.23 -13.42
N ALA A 95 -6.40 7.59 -14.24
CA ALA A 95 -7.86 7.68 -14.12
C ALA A 95 -8.35 7.12 -12.78
N LEU A 96 -7.86 5.94 -12.38
CA LEU A 96 -8.24 5.30 -11.11
C LEU A 96 -7.76 6.10 -9.87
N LEU A 97 -6.60 6.76 -9.96
CA LEU A 97 -6.11 7.66 -8.92
C LEU A 97 -7.01 8.90 -8.79
N ARG A 98 -7.45 9.49 -9.90
CA ARG A 98 -8.37 10.63 -9.92
C ARG A 98 -9.74 10.29 -9.35
N ASP A 99 -10.23 9.10 -9.64
CA ASP A 99 -11.49 8.58 -9.09
C ASP A 99 -11.39 8.21 -7.60
N GLY A 100 -10.18 8.18 -7.03
CA GLY A 100 -9.94 7.69 -5.68
C GLY A 100 -10.10 6.17 -5.51
N ALA A 101 -10.16 5.44 -6.62
CA ALA A 101 -10.20 3.97 -6.60
C ALA A 101 -8.84 3.35 -6.26
N LEU A 102 -7.76 4.12 -6.43
CA LEU A 102 -6.40 3.81 -6.01
C LEU A 102 -5.87 4.96 -5.16
N ASP A 103 -5.36 4.64 -3.98
CA ASP A 103 -4.84 5.64 -3.04
C ASP A 103 -3.61 5.16 -2.27
N SER A 104 -3.14 3.96 -2.55
CA SER A 104 -2.20 3.26 -1.69
C SER A 104 -0.94 2.83 -2.43
N LEU A 105 0.15 2.77 -1.66
CA LEU A 105 1.46 2.32 -2.11
C LEU A 105 1.86 1.02 -1.42
N SER A 106 2.73 0.26 -2.07
CA SER A 106 3.41 -0.90 -1.53
C SER A 106 4.82 -0.95 -2.10
N VAL A 107 5.74 -1.68 -1.48
CA VAL A 107 7.13 -1.75 -1.92
C VAL A 107 7.57 -3.19 -2.13
N GLY A 108 8.42 -3.38 -3.15
CA GLY A 108 9.20 -4.60 -3.34
C GLY A 108 10.66 -4.31 -3.05
N PHE A 109 11.27 -5.11 -2.17
CA PHE A 109 12.64 -4.91 -1.73
C PHE A 109 13.37 -6.23 -1.48
N VAL A 110 14.70 -6.15 -1.41
CA VAL A 110 15.55 -7.24 -0.93
C VAL A 110 16.14 -6.82 0.41
N PRO A 111 15.92 -7.60 1.49
CA PRO A 111 16.53 -7.32 2.78
C PRO A 111 18.05 -7.53 2.69
N ILE A 112 18.83 -6.62 3.33
CA ILE A 112 20.30 -6.68 3.39
C ILE A 112 20.74 -6.83 4.84
N GLU A 113 20.11 -6.09 5.77
CA GLU A 113 20.41 -6.13 7.19
C GLU A 113 19.13 -6.03 7.99
N ASP A 114 18.88 -7.05 8.80
CA ASP A 114 17.69 -7.19 9.63
C ASP A 114 18.09 -7.54 11.05
N GLU A 115 17.25 -7.15 12.00
CA GLU A 115 17.34 -7.56 13.41
C GLU A 115 15.99 -8.09 13.87
N THR A 116 15.96 -9.27 14.49
CA THR A 116 14.71 -9.80 15.07
C THR A 116 14.73 -9.59 16.58
N ASP A 117 13.71 -8.93 17.09
CA ASP A 117 13.57 -8.67 18.51
C ASP A 117 13.08 -9.89 19.30
N LYS A 118 12.97 -9.74 20.64
CA LYS A 118 12.52 -10.83 21.52
C LYS A 118 11.04 -11.20 21.35
N GLN A 119 10.26 -10.35 20.72
CA GLN A 119 8.85 -10.54 20.38
C GLN A 119 8.68 -11.25 19.04
N GLY A 120 9.77 -11.46 18.30
CA GLY A 120 9.77 -12.09 16.99
C GLY A 120 9.42 -11.12 15.85
N VAL A 121 9.53 -9.80 16.10
CA VAL A 121 9.37 -8.78 15.04
C VAL A 121 10.70 -8.57 14.33
N THR A 122 10.70 -8.64 13.01
CA THR A 122 11.86 -8.35 12.18
C THR A 122 11.93 -6.86 11.89
N HIS A 123 12.98 -6.22 12.38
CA HIS A 123 13.32 -4.82 12.15
C HIS A 123 14.19 -4.72 10.90
N ARG A 124 13.69 -4.07 9.86
CA ARG A 124 14.42 -3.81 8.62
C ARG A 124 15.34 -2.62 8.82
N ARG A 125 16.67 -2.88 8.84
CA ARG A 125 17.73 -1.88 9.06
C ARG A 125 18.31 -1.37 7.74
N ARG A 126 18.43 -2.26 6.75
CA ARG A 126 18.92 -1.94 5.42
C ARG A 126 18.26 -2.82 4.39
N VAL A 127 17.75 -2.19 3.34
CA VAL A 127 17.09 -2.89 2.23
C VAL A 127 17.53 -2.29 0.91
N ARG A 128 17.52 -3.09 -0.14
CA ARG A 128 17.61 -2.59 -1.52
C ARG A 128 16.21 -2.48 -2.09
N LEU A 129 15.78 -1.26 -2.37
CA LEU A 129 14.46 -0.98 -2.93
C LEU A 129 14.43 -1.34 -4.42
N LEU A 130 13.56 -2.25 -4.82
CA LEU A 130 13.42 -2.68 -6.21
C LEU A 130 12.34 -1.89 -6.94
N GLU A 131 11.20 -1.71 -6.28
CA GLU A 131 10.05 -1.02 -6.85
C GLU A 131 9.14 -0.42 -5.76
N VAL A 132 8.36 0.57 -6.18
CA VAL A 132 7.19 1.05 -5.46
C VAL A 132 5.99 0.82 -6.36
N SER A 133 4.92 0.24 -5.84
CA SER A 133 3.71 -0.07 -6.59
C SER A 133 2.52 0.74 -6.13
N VAL A 134 1.74 1.23 -7.09
CA VAL A 134 0.36 1.66 -6.83
C VAL A 134 -0.49 0.40 -6.71
N VAL A 135 -1.17 0.22 -5.57
CA VAL A 135 -1.93 -0.99 -5.25
C VAL A 135 -3.33 -0.69 -4.75
N SER A 136 -4.24 -1.66 -4.90
CA SER A 136 -5.59 -1.58 -4.33
C SER A 136 -5.61 -1.81 -2.83
N TRP A 137 -4.69 -2.66 -2.32
CA TRP A 137 -4.55 -2.97 -0.90
C TRP A 137 -3.07 -2.98 -0.53
N PRO A 138 -2.62 -2.02 0.27
CA PRO A 138 -1.22 -1.96 0.69
C PRO A 138 -0.93 -2.98 1.78
N THR A 139 0.32 -3.43 1.85
CA THR A 139 0.80 -4.26 2.95
C THR A 139 0.90 -3.44 4.25
N TYR A 140 1.37 -2.19 4.14
CA TYR A 140 1.37 -1.20 5.22
C TYR A 140 0.21 -0.24 5.03
N GLU A 141 -0.79 -0.23 5.90
CA GLU A 141 -1.98 0.63 5.78
C GLU A 141 -1.67 2.12 5.70
N ALA A 142 -0.58 2.56 6.32
CA ALA A 142 -0.11 3.93 6.29
C ALA A 142 0.69 4.30 5.02
N ALA A 143 0.98 3.35 4.12
CA ALA A 143 1.63 3.60 2.84
C ALA A 143 0.63 4.20 1.84
N LYS A 144 0.55 5.52 1.78
CA LYS A 144 -0.48 6.27 1.05
C LYS A 144 0.10 7.24 0.02
N ILE A 145 -0.67 7.42 -1.04
CA ILE A 145 -0.46 8.51 -2.01
C ILE A 145 -1.00 9.79 -1.39
N THR A 146 -0.15 10.80 -1.24
CA THR A 146 -0.49 12.06 -0.59
C THR A 146 -0.89 13.14 -1.58
N SER A 147 -0.45 13.06 -2.82
CA SER A 147 -0.86 13.96 -3.89
C SER A 147 -0.73 13.34 -5.28
N GLN A 148 -1.56 13.82 -6.22
CA GLN A 148 -1.42 13.64 -7.65
C GLN A 148 -1.58 15.02 -8.32
N ARG A 149 -0.64 15.40 -9.18
CA ARG A 149 -0.67 16.70 -9.87
C ARG A 149 -1.43 16.58 -11.18
N ALA A 150 -2.46 17.43 -11.34
CA ALA A 150 -3.20 17.57 -12.59
C ALA A 150 -2.54 18.57 -13.55
N ALA A 151 -2.64 18.34 -14.85
CA ALA A 151 -2.04 19.21 -15.89
C ALA A 151 -2.71 20.59 -16.03
N ASP A 152 -3.90 20.77 -15.49
CA ASP A 152 -4.74 21.95 -15.68
C ASP A 152 -4.84 22.88 -14.46
N GLY A 153 -4.02 22.67 -13.42
CA GLY A 153 -4.02 23.49 -12.21
C GLY A 153 -5.31 23.44 -11.38
N THR A 154 -6.25 22.58 -11.71
CA THR A 154 -7.44 22.36 -10.90
C THR A 154 -7.12 21.43 -9.75
N HIS A 155 -7.19 21.97 -8.54
CA HIS A 155 -7.06 21.23 -7.29
C HIS A 155 -8.31 20.36 -7.09
N GLU A 156 -8.34 19.14 -7.56
CA GLU A 156 -9.30 18.18 -7.02
C GLU A 156 -8.88 17.76 -5.62
N LYS A 157 -9.47 18.44 -4.62
CA LYS A 157 -9.55 17.87 -3.29
C LYS A 157 -10.34 16.58 -3.40
N VAL A 158 -9.74 15.45 -3.07
CA VAL A 158 -10.50 14.26 -2.71
C VAL A 158 -11.32 14.69 -1.47
N SER A 159 -12.61 14.96 -1.70
CA SER A 159 -13.49 15.47 -0.66
C SER A 159 -13.71 14.36 0.37
N GLU A 160 -13.37 14.66 1.62
CA GLU A 160 -13.95 13.99 2.77
C GLU A 160 -15.46 14.25 2.78
N THR A 161 -16.23 13.46 2.05
CA THR A 161 -17.68 13.42 2.19
C THR A 161 -18.16 12.00 2.01
N GLY A 162 -18.30 11.34 3.12
CA GLY A 162 -18.86 10.01 3.18
C GLY A 162 -19.10 9.53 4.60
N ASN A 163 -19.55 10.43 5.50
CA ASN A 163 -20.21 9.97 6.73
C ASN A 163 -21.59 9.44 6.36
N GLN A 164 -21.64 8.27 5.73
CA GLN A 164 -22.86 7.48 5.73
C GLN A 164 -22.80 6.57 6.94
N LYS A 165 -23.77 6.76 7.85
CA LYS A 165 -24.17 5.83 8.88
C LYS A 165 -24.37 4.45 8.26
N GLY A 166 -23.29 3.67 8.19
CA GLY A 166 -23.34 2.22 8.03
C GLY A 166 -23.87 1.68 9.35
N THR A 167 -24.99 0.98 9.31
CA THR A 167 -25.51 0.18 10.40
C THR A 167 -24.37 -0.71 10.89
N SER A 168 -23.90 -0.46 12.11
CA SER A 168 -22.91 -1.32 12.74
C SER A 168 -23.53 -2.70 12.92
N MET A 169 -23.08 -3.66 12.13
CA MET A 169 -23.36 -5.07 12.42
C MET A 169 -22.62 -5.41 13.71
N ASP A 170 -23.30 -6.09 14.60
CA ASP A 170 -22.75 -6.53 15.88
C ASP A 170 -21.56 -7.46 15.61
N ASN A 171 -20.46 -7.31 16.39
CA ASN A 171 -19.24 -8.11 16.22
C ASN A 171 -19.51 -9.63 16.29
N ASP A 172 -20.57 -10.03 16.99
CA ASP A 172 -20.97 -11.42 17.09
C ASP A 172 -21.57 -11.95 15.78
N GLU A 173 -22.34 -11.13 15.06
CA GLU A 173 -22.93 -11.48 13.74
C GLU A 173 -21.85 -11.60 12.66
N ILE A 174 -20.84 -10.75 12.70
CA ILE A 174 -19.67 -10.83 11.78
C ILE A 174 -18.86 -12.11 12.06
N THR A 175 -18.66 -12.43 13.33
CA THR A 175 -17.91 -13.62 13.75
C THR A 175 -18.63 -14.90 13.33
N GLU A 176 -19.97 -14.95 13.44
CA GLU A 176 -20.76 -16.10 13.04
C GLU A 176 -20.74 -16.32 11.51
N LYS A 177 -20.83 -15.24 10.73
CA LYS A 177 -20.71 -15.30 9.26
C LYS A 177 -19.31 -15.74 8.80
N LEU A 178 -18.25 -15.26 9.46
CA LEU A 178 -16.88 -15.68 9.15
C LEU A 178 -16.64 -17.16 9.48
N ASN A 179 -17.14 -17.64 10.60
CA ASN A 179 -17.04 -19.05 10.96
C ASN A 179 -17.79 -19.94 9.97
N GLY A 180 -18.97 -19.51 9.50
CA GLY A 180 -19.73 -20.21 8.45
C GLY A 180 -18.94 -20.35 7.14
N ILE A 181 -18.30 -19.28 6.68
CA ILE A 181 -17.46 -19.29 5.46
C ILE A 181 -16.24 -20.21 5.63
N MET A 182 -15.61 -20.20 6.80
CA MET A 182 -14.45 -21.08 7.07
C MET A 182 -14.84 -22.56 7.09
N ASP A 183 -16.01 -22.91 7.60
CA ASP A 183 -16.49 -24.28 7.62
C ASP A 183 -16.90 -24.78 6.23
N GLU A 184 -17.47 -23.90 5.40
CA GLU A 184 -17.76 -24.19 3.99
C GLU A 184 -16.49 -24.43 3.18
N GLN A 185 -15.45 -23.61 3.36
CA GLN A 185 -14.13 -23.82 2.73
C GLN A 185 -13.47 -25.13 3.19
N ARG A 186 -13.62 -25.48 4.45
CA ARG A 186 -13.08 -26.74 5.00
C ARG A 186 -13.79 -27.96 4.40
N SER A 187 -15.11 -27.87 4.24
CA SER A 187 -15.92 -28.91 3.60
C SER A 187 -15.59 -29.07 2.12
N LEU A 188 -15.36 -27.94 1.41
CA LEU A 188 -14.99 -27.96 -0.01
C LEU A 188 -13.61 -28.59 -0.23
N LYS A 189 -12.62 -28.26 0.62
CA LYS A 189 -11.31 -28.89 0.60
C LYS A 189 -11.37 -30.40 0.85
N ALA A 190 -12.21 -30.83 1.79
CA ALA A 190 -12.42 -32.25 2.08
C ALA A 190 -13.10 -33.00 0.92
N ALA A 191 -14.02 -32.36 0.21
CA ALA A 191 -14.67 -32.92 -0.97
C ALA A 191 -13.68 -33.07 -2.15
N ILE A 192 -12.85 -32.05 -2.40
CA ILE A 192 -11.81 -32.10 -3.45
C ILE A 192 -10.80 -33.21 -3.17
N ALA A 193 -10.39 -33.40 -1.92
CA ALA A 193 -9.47 -34.47 -1.53
C ALA A 193 -10.04 -35.88 -1.75
N LYS A 194 -11.36 -36.04 -1.76
CA LYS A 194 -12.03 -37.33 -2.01
C LYS A 194 -12.27 -37.67 -3.49
N THR A 195 -12.22 -36.66 -4.38
CA THR A 195 -12.44 -36.82 -5.82
C THR A 195 -11.15 -36.93 -6.64
N GLY A 196 -9.99 -36.81 -5.99
CA GLY A 196 -8.66 -36.86 -6.61
C GLY A 196 -7.93 -38.18 -6.47
N ASN A 197 -8.64 -39.32 -6.34
CA ASN A 197 -8.04 -40.68 -6.34
C ASN A 197 -8.63 -41.51 -7.46
#